data_a0990bbc41152a0e2970a902e8cd38a2
#
_entry.id   a0990bbc41152a0e2970a902e8cd38a2
#
_cell.length_a   1.000
_cell.length_b   1.000
_cell.length_c   1.000
_cell.angle_alpha   90.00
_cell.angle_beta   90.00
_cell.angle_gamma   90.00
#
_symmetry.space_group_name_H-M   'P 1'
#
loop_
_entity.id
_entity.type
_entity.pdbx_description
1 polymer ?
#
loop_
_entity_poly.entity_id
_entity_poly.type
_entity_poly.pdbx_seq_one_letter_code
_entity_poly.pdbx_strand_id
1 'polypeptide(L)'
;LVQQSLNNHKRVFVVAPAIEEGNDDSISVETLFPIYLLRYPGLVNRLHGKLSSDEKNFILQDFYSGKKPILISTTVIEVGIDVKNADLMIIYDSTHFGLASLHQLRGRIGRDGTPSTCVLVNDSNDEDDLDKLNVLVKSNDGFYIAEEDLRRRGPGELLGMKQSGSISFNYVNLVHDFKMFECARDDAKEILSNPNDYDNYEIVNRAYKSLEKEDDFNALA
;
A
#
# COMPACT_ATOMS: atom_id res chain seq x y z
N LEU A 1 -10.63 -22.61 5.42
CA LEU A 1 -9.69 -22.27 4.34
C LEU A 1 -8.29 -22.83 4.65
N VAL A 2 -7.60 -22.44 5.75
CA VAL A 2 -6.22 -22.89 6.07
C VAL A 2 -6.10 -24.42 6.02
N GLN A 3 -6.98 -25.15 6.70
CA GLN A 3 -6.96 -26.62 6.69
C GLN A 3 -7.17 -27.20 5.28
N GLN A 4 -7.97 -26.55 4.46
CA GLN A 4 -8.20 -26.96 3.08
C GLN A 4 -6.93 -26.81 2.23
N SER A 5 -6.23 -25.67 2.35
CA SER A 5 -4.95 -25.46 1.66
C SER A 5 -3.91 -26.48 2.09
N LEU A 6 -3.81 -26.77 3.39
CA LEU A 6 -2.87 -27.78 3.91
C LEU A 6 -3.17 -29.17 3.39
N ASN A 7 -4.44 -29.59 3.34
CA ASN A 7 -4.85 -30.88 2.80
C ASN A 7 -4.52 -31.02 1.32
N ASN A 8 -4.48 -29.91 0.59
CA ASN A 8 -4.10 -29.86 -0.83
C ASN A 8 -2.58 -29.65 -1.04
N HIS A 9 -1.77 -29.79 0.01
CA HIS A 9 -0.32 -29.54 -0.03
C HIS A 9 0.05 -28.14 -0.54
N LYS A 10 -0.84 -27.18 -0.32
CA LYS A 10 -0.63 -25.75 -0.65
C LYS A 10 -0.07 -24.98 0.54
N ARG A 11 0.44 -23.79 0.27
CA ARG A 11 1.04 -22.91 1.26
C ARG A 11 0.10 -21.76 1.59
N VAL A 12 0.24 -21.27 2.82
CA VAL A 12 -0.60 -20.20 3.37
C VAL A 12 0.29 -19.05 3.83
N PHE A 13 0.00 -17.85 3.31
CA PHE A 13 0.54 -16.63 3.87
C PHE A 13 -0.44 -16.00 4.84
N VAL A 14 0.09 -15.55 5.98
CA VAL A 14 -0.64 -14.75 6.95
C VAL A 14 0.12 -13.45 7.13
N VAL A 15 -0.51 -12.33 6.89
CA VAL A 15 0.11 -11.00 6.93
C VAL A 15 -0.50 -10.20 8.08
N ALA A 16 0.36 -9.60 8.91
CA ALA A 16 0.00 -8.66 9.95
C ALA A 16 0.64 -7.29 9.70
N PRO A 17 0.04 -6.18 10.14
CA PRO A 17 0.59 -4.84 9.93
C PRO A 17 1.86 -4.57 10.72
N ALA A 18 2.02 -5.21 11.89
CA ALA A 18 3.12 -4.97 12.80
C ALA A 18 3.86 -6.26 13.22
N ILE A 19 5.09 -6.12 13.72
CA ILE A 19 5.86 -7.23 14.30
C ILE A 19 5.35 -7.54 15.71
N GLU A 20 5.24 -6.50 16.55
CA GLU A 20 4.83 -6.52 17.94
C GLU A 20 3.61 -5.60 18.11
N GLU A 21 2.82 -5.82 19.14
CA GLU A 21 1.71 -4.93 19.49
C GLU A 21 2.22 -3.51 19.74
N GLY A 22 1.59 -2.55 19.10
CA GLY A 22 1.81 -1.12 19.29
C GLY A 22 0.81 -0.52 20.29
N ASN A 23 0.76 0.82 20.34
CA ASN A 23 -0.20 1.55 21.17
C ASN A 23 -1.63 1.57 20.57
N ASP A 24 -1.81 1.02 19.39
CA ASP A 24 -3.02 1.09 18.56
C ASP A 24 -3.85 -0.21 18.55
N ASP A 25 -3.56 -1.16 19.44
CA ASP A 25 -4.20 -2.48 19.55
C ASP A 25 -4.19 -3.29 18.22
N SER A 26 -3.35 -2.93 17.26
CA SER A 26 -3.27 -3.63 15.98
C SER A 26 -2.71 -5.05 16.13
N ILE A 27 -3.27 -5.99 15.35
CA ILE A 27 -2.82 -7.38 15.34
C ILE A 27 -1.37 -7.47 14.83
N SER A 28 -0.54 -8.22 15.55
CA SER A 28 0.88 -8.36 15.26
C SER A 28 1.28 -9.79 14.88
N VAL A 29 2.48 -9.94 14.30
CA VAL A 29 3.07 -11.26 14.03
C VAL A 29 3.23 -12.05 15.33
N GLU A 30 3.66 -11.37 16.41
CA GLU A 30 3.88 -12.00 17.71
C GLU A 30 2.58 -12.44 18.39
N THR A 31 1.47 -11.75 18.15
CA THR A 31 0.14 -12.13 18.62
C THR A 31 -0.41 -13.32 17.86
N LEU A 32 -0.27 -13.32 16.53
CA LEU A 32 -0.81 -14.39 15.68
C LEU A 32 -0.01 -15.70 15.78
N PHE A 33 1.32 -15.61 15.94
CA PHE A 33 2.18 -16.78 15.90
C PHE A 33 1.81 -17.86 16.92
N PRO A 34 1.60 -17.57 18.24
CA PRO A 34 1.19 -18.59 19.20
C PRO A 34 -0.20 -19.18 18.91
N ILE A 35 -1.14 -18.37 18.38
CA ILE A 35 -2.48 -18.84 18.02
C ILE A 35 -2.40 -19.88 16.89
N TYR A 36 -1.64 -19.57 15.83
CA TYR A 36 -1.45 -20.48 14.72
C TYR A 36 -0.61 -21.70 15.10
N LEU A 37 0.41 -21.53 15.95
CA LEU A 37 1.26 -22.64 16.43
C LEU A 37 0.46 -23.65 17.26
N LEU A 38 -0.46 -23.15 18.10
CA LEU A 38 -1.37 -24.01 18.88
C LEU A 38 -2.30 -24.80 17.97
N ARG A 39 -2.82 -24.15 16.92
CA ARG A 39 -3.80 -24.76 15.99
C ARG A 39 -3.14 -25.71 14.97
N TYR A 40 -1.90 -25.41 14.55
CA TYR A 40 -1.15 -26.13 13.53
C TYR A 40 0.28 -26.43 14.00
N PRO A 41 0.45 -27.29 15.01
CA PRO A 41 1.76 -27.56 15.63
C PRO A 41 2.76 -28.11 14.62
N GLY A 42 3.96 -27.53 14.60
CA GLY A 42 5.04 -27.94 13.70
C GLY A 42 4.92 -27.43 12.24
N LEU A 43 3.81 -26.78 11.86
CA LEU A 43 3.55 -26.35 10.48
C LEU A 43 3.71 -24.84 10.26
N VAL A 44 4.07 -24.07 11.27
CA VAL A 44 4.08 -22.60 11.25
C VAL A 44 5.48 -22.06 11.42
N ASN A 45 5.81 -21.06 10.62
CA ASN A 45 6.97 -20.18 10.82
C ASN A 45 6.51 -18.71 10.86
N ARG A 46 7.36 -17.84 11.42
CA ARG A 46 7.19 -16.38 11.37
C ARG A 46 8.39 -15.72 10.72
N LEU A 47 8.15 -14.65 9.96
CA LEU A 47 9.16 -13.89 9.22
C LEU A 47 8.95 -12.40 9.43
N HIS A 48 9.97 -11.68 9.91
CA HIS A 48 9.91 -10.24 10.11
C HIS A 48 11.28 -9.57 9.97
N GLY A 49 11.30 -8.24 9.90
CA GLY A 49 12.50 -7.45 9.62
C GLY A 49 13.65 -7.63 10.63
N LYS A 50 13.33 -7.90 11.90
CA LYS A 50 14.31 -8.04 13.01
C LYS A 50 15.15 -9.31 12.94
N LEU A 51 14.77 -10.30 12.12
CA LEU A 51 15.53 -11.55 11.94
C LEU A 51 16.80 -11.31 11.11
N SER A 52 17.85 -12.08 11.40
CA SER A 52 19.07 -12.12 10.58
C SER A 52 18.81 -12.69 9.18
N SER A 53 19.71 -12.44 8.25
CA SER A 53 19.61 -12.98 6.88
C SER A 53 19.59 -14.51 6.85
N ASP A 54 20.39 -15.14 7.68
CA ASP A 54 20.48 -16.61 7.74
C ASP A 54 19.19 -17.23 8.29
N GLU A 55 18.61 -16.64 9.34
CA GLU A 55 17.31 -17.07 9.88
C GLU A 55 16.20 -16.91 8.84
N LYS A 56 16.17 -15.78 8.14
CA LYS A 56 15.19 -15.54 7.05
C LYS A 56 15.31 -16.60 5.96
N ASN A 57 16.52 -16.89 5.51
CA ASN A 57 16.77 -17.90 4.49
C ASN A 57 16.33 -19.30 4.94
N PHE A 58 16.62 -19.69 6.17
CA PHE A 58 16.20 -20.97 6.73
C PHE A 58 14.67 -21.09 6.81
N ILE A 59 14.00 -20.05 7.30
CA ILE A 59 12.53 -19.99 7.38
C ILE A 59 11.90 -20.11 6.00
N LEU A 60 12.46 -19.41 5.01
CA LEU A 60 11.98 -19.45 3.64
C LEU A 60 12.19 -20.82 2.99
N GLN A 61 13.31 -21.50 3.26
CA GLN A 61 13.53 -22.87 2.79
C GLN A 61 12.50 -23.85 3.36
N ASP A 62 12.21 -23.79 4.67
CA ASP A 62 11.16 -24.60 5.30
C ASP A 62 9.79 -24.33 4.67
N PHE A 63 9.50 -23.07 4.32
CA PHE A 63 8.26 -22.69 3.66
C PHE A 63 8.22 -23.14 2.20
N TYR A 64 9.29 -22.94 1.43
CA TYR A 64 9.37 -23.36 0.02
C TYR A 64 9.36 -24.88 -0.16
N SER A 65 9.93 -25.62 0.77
CA SER A 65 9.88 -27.09 0.77
C SER A 65 8.51 -27.65 1.18
N GLY A 66 7.67 -26.83 1.82
CA GLY A 66 6.40 -27.26 2.40
C GLY A 66 6.54 -27.98 3.75
N LYS A 67 7.71 -27.97 4.34
CA LYS A 67 7.93 -28.54 5.69
C LYS A 67 7.15 -27.74 6.74
N LYS A 68 7.11 -26.39 6.59
CA LYS A 68 6.27 -25.49 7.38
C LYS A 68 5.45 -24.61 6.43
N PRO A 69 4.31 -25.11 6.00
CA PRO A 69 3.52 -24.49 4.92
C PRO A 69 2.77 -23.24 5.31
N ILE A 70 2.77 -22.83 6.59
CA ILE A 70 2.16 -21.59 7.06
C ILE A 70 3.26 -20.61 7.43
N LEU A 71 3.26 -19.44 6.79
CA LEU A 71 4.18 -18.34 7.07
C LEU A 71 3.43 -17.12 7.54
N ILE A 72 3.70 -16.68 8.77
CA ILE A 72 3.17 -15.42 9.33
C ILE A 72 4.23 -14.35 9.17
N SER A 73 3.90 -13.21 8.57
CA SER A 73 4.87 -12.16 8.31
C SER A 73 4.24 -10.77 8.31
N THR A 74 5.08 -9.74 8.37
CA THR A 74 4.71 -8.38 7.99
C THR A 74 4.83 -8.20 6.49
N THR A 75 4.66 -6.97 5.99
CA THR A 75 4.84 -6.57 4.58
C THR A 75 6.24 -6.86 4.01
N VAL A 76 7.21 -7.33 4.81
CA VAL A 76 8.54 -7.78 4.32
C VAL A 76 8.44 -8.78 3.16
N ILE A 77 7.29 -9.46 3.02
CA ILE A 77 6.97 -10.33 1.87
C ILE A 77 6.85 -9.54 0.54
N GLU A 78 6.68 -8.22 0.58
CA GLU A 78 6.55 -7.39 -0.64
C GLU A 78 7.79 -7.45 -1.54
N VAL A 79 8.98 -7.72 -0.99
CA VAL A 79 10.24 -7.70 -1.73
C VAL A 79 10.77 -9.11 -1.99
N GLY A 80 10.65 -9.58 -3.25
CA GLY A 80 11.45 -10.70 -3.77
C GLY A 80 11.02 -12.11 -3.39
N ILE A 81 9.97 -12.31 -2.57
CA ILE A 81 9.48 -13.65 -2.23
C ILE A 81 8.47 -14.10 -3.29
N ASP A 82 8.91 -14.93 -4.22
CA ASP A 82 8.04 -15.60 -5.19
C ASP A 82 7.71 -17.01 -4.68
N VAL A 83 6.45 -17.23 -4.29
CA VAL A 83 6.07 -18.53 -3.74
C VAL A 83 5.14 -19.27 -4.69
N LYS A 84 5.75 -20.17 -5.43
CA LYS A 84 4.98 -21.18 -6.17
C LYS A 84 4.17 -22.03 -5.18
N ASN A 85 2.96 -22.41 -5.58
CA ASN A 85 2.02 -23.22 -4.79
C ASN A 85 1.41 -22.56 -3.53
N ALA A 86 1.46 -21.24 -3.38
CA ALA A 86 0.65 -20.56 -2.37
C ALA A 86 -0.72 -20.22 -2.96
N ASP A 87 -1.78 -20.74 -2.34
CA ASP A 87 -3.15 -20.55 -2.79
C ASP A 87 -4.02 -19.74 -1.83
N LEU A 88 -3.53 -19.50 -0.62
CA LEU A 88 -4.25 -18.72 0.39
C LEU A 88 -3.36 -17.64 0.98
N MET A 89 -3.89 -16.43 1.00
CA MET A 89 -3.35 -15.30 1.77
C MET A 89 -4.43 -14.77 2.71
N ILE A 90 -4.06 -14.51 3.95
CA ILE A 90 -4.92 -13.90 4.96
C ILE A 90 -4.22 -12.64 5.45
N ILE A 91 -4.83 -11.48 5.26
CA ILE A 91 -4.28 -10.20 5.68
C ILE A 91 -5.14 -9.68 6.83
N TYR A 92 -4.56 -9.64 8.02
CA TYR A 92 -5.20 -9.10 9.22
C TYR A 92 -5.08 -7.59 9.26
N ASP A 93 -6.05 -6.95 9.91
CA ASP A 93 -6.15 -5.48 10.01
C ASP A 93 -5.93 -4.80 8.65
N SER A 94 -6.61 -5.32 7.63
CA SER A 94 -6.36 -4.96 6.24
C SER A 94 -6.59 -3.48 5.93
N THR A 95 -7.35 -2.76 6.76
CA THR A 95 -7.57 -1.31 6.66
C THR A 95 -6.33 -0.48 6.96
N HIS A 96 -5.36 -1.02 7.71
CA HIS A 96 -4.07 -0.36 7.96
C HIS A 96 -3.13 -0.31 6.73
N PHE A 97 -3.45 -1.07 5.68
CA PHE A 97 -2.64 -1.10 4.46
C PHE A 97 -3.21 -0.17 3.39
N GLY A 98 -2.34 0.44 2.58
CA GLY A 98 -2.75 1.13 1.35
C GLY A 98 -3.25 0.14 0.29
N LEU A 99 -4.12 0.61 -0.61
CA LEU A 99 -4.66 -0.23 -1.70
C LEU A 99 -3.55 -0.80 -2.59
N ALA A 100 -2.52 -0.01 -2.88
CA ALA A 100 -1.36 -0.46 -3.66
C ALA A 100 -0.63 -1.61 -2.98
N SER A 101 -0.38 -1.53 -1.65
CA SER A 101 0.27 -2.61 -0.88
C SER A 101 -0.59 -3.87 -0.86
N LEU A 102 -1.89 -3.75 -0.62
CA LEU A 102 -2.80 -4.89 -0.65
C LEU A 102 -2.85 -5.56 -2.03
N HIS A 103 -2.84 -4.77 -3.10
CA HIS A 103 -2.78 -5.29 -4.47
C HIS A 103 -1.46 -6.06 -4.73
N GLN A 104 -0.33 -5.52 -4.29
CA GLN A 104 0.98 -6.18 -4.42
C GLN A 104 1.04 -7.48 -3.62
N LEU A 105 0.51 -7.49 -2.39
CA LEU A 105 0.41 -8.70 -1.56
C LEU A 105 -0.45 -9.76 -2.25
N ARG A 106 -1.66 -9.40 -2.69
CA ARG A 106 -2.55 -10.32 -3.44
C ARG A 106 -1.85 -10.92 -4.66
N GLY A 107 -1.05 -10.14 -5.38
CA GLY A 107 -0.27 -10.60 -6.53
C GLY A 107 0.87 -11.58 -6.19
N ARG A 108 1.08 -11.94 -4.92
CA ARG A 108 2.10 -12.92 -4.51
C ARG A 108 1.60 -14.37 -4.51
N ILE A 109 0.30 -14.58 -4.58
CA ILE A 109 -0.31 -15.92 -4.64
C ILE A 109 -0.91 -16.19 -6.02
N GLY A 110 -1.11 -17.45 -6.37
CA GLY A 110 -1.76 -17.87 -7.63
C GLY A 110 -0.94 -17.58 -8.89
N ARG A 111 0.36 -17.35 -8.80
CA ARG A 111 1.22 -17.02 -9.96
C ARG A 111 1.43 -18.17 -10.95
N ASP A 112 1.17 -19.38 -10.52
CA ASP A 112 1.23 -20.59 -11.35
C ASP A 112 -0.05 -20.81 -12.16
N GLY A 113 -0.99 -19.86 -12.13
CA GLY A 113 -2.29 -19.97 -12.79
C GLY A 113 -3.30 -20.81 -12.01
N THR A 114 -2.96 -21.29 -10.81
CA THR A 114 -3.92 -21.99 -9.96
C THR A 114 -4.86 -21.01 -9.26
N PRO A 115 -6.14 -21.40 -9.03
CA PRO A 115 -7.05 -20.60 -8.25
C PRO A 115 -6.47 -20.30 -6.86
N SER A 116 -6.51 -19.03 -6.45
CA SER A 116 -6.01 -18.59 -5.16
C SER A 116 -7.03 -17.67 -4.48
N THR A 117 -6.99 -17.62 -3.16
CA THR A 117 -7.90 -16.84 -2.34
C THR A 117 -7.12 -15.86 -1.47
N CYS A 118 -7.45 -14.57 -1.56
CA CYS A 118 -6.96 -13.55 -0.64
C CYS A 118 -8.10 -13.12 0.28
N VAL A 119 -7.90 -13.30 1.59
CA VAL A 119 -8.87 -12.93 2.63
C VAL A 119 -8.40 -11.65 3.29
N LEU A 120 -9.22 -10.62 3.26
CA LEU A 120 -9.00 -9.36 3.95
C LEU A 120 -9.79 -9.40 5.27
N VAL A 121 -9.09 -9.45 6.39
CA VAL A 121 -9.69 -9.43 7.75
C VAL A 121 -9.67 -8.01 8.26
N ASN A 122 -10.81 -7.55 8.77
CA ASN A 122 -11.01 -6.21 9.25
C ASN A 122 -12.05 -6.19 10.37
N ASP A 123 -11.78 -5.45 11.44
CA ASP A 123 -12.70 -5.23 12.56
C ASP A 123 -13.41 -3.87 12.50
N SER A 124 -13.03 -3.00 11.54
CA SER A 124 -13.67 -1.70 11.35
C SER A 124 -15.09 -1.88 10.78
N ASN A 125 -16.04 -1.14 11.34
CA ASN A 125 -17.39 -0.98 10.79
C ASN A 125 -17.54 0.36 10.05
N ASP A 126 -16.46 1.08 9.82
CA ASP A 126 -16.44 2.33 9.06
C ASP A 126 -16.74 2.05 7.59
N GLU A 127 -17.70 2.79 7.03
CA GLU A 127 -18.11 2.62 5.63
C GLU A 127 -16.96 2.95 4.65
N ASP A 128 -16.14 3.95 4.94
CA ASP A 128 -15.00 4.33 4.11
C ASP A 128 -13.93 3.24 4.06
N ASP A 129 -13.69 2.57 5.19
CA ASP A 129 -12.79 1.43 5.29
C ASP A 129 -13.31 0.23 4.48
N LEU A 130 -14.60 -0.07 4.62
CA LEU A 130 -15.24 -1.15 3.87
C LEU A 130 -15.23 -0.86 2.37
N ASP A 131 -15.51 0.37 1.95
CA ASP A 131 -15.46 0.78 0.56
C ASP A 131 -14.05 0.72 -0.01
N LYS A 132 -13.02 1.05 0.78
CA LYS A 132 -11.62 0.87 0.41
C LYS A 132 -11.32 -0.60 0.10
N LEU A 133 -11.66 -1.51 0.98
CA LEU A 133 -11.42 -2.94 0.78
C LEU A 133 -12.23 -3.52 -0.40
N ASN A 134 -13.45 -3.02 -0.61
CA ASN A 134 -14.31 -3.41 -1.72
C ASN A 134 -13.72 -3.11 -3.10
N VAL A 135 -12.85 -2.12 -3.24
CA VAL A 135 -12.10 -1.87 -4.49
C VAL A 135 -11.33 -3.12 -4.93
N LEU A 136 -10.63 -3.75 -3.98
CA LEU A 136 -9.86 -4.97 -4.24
C LEU A 136 -10.74 -6.21 -4.47
N VAL A 137 -11.90 -6.27 -3.83
CA VAL A 137 -12.86 -7.38 -4.05
C VAL A 137 -13.47 -7.31 -5.45
N LYS A 138 -13.76 -6.09 -5.94
CA LYS A 138 -14.43 -5.87 -7.23
C LYS A 138 -13.50 -5.93 -8.44
N SER A 139 -12.21 -5.63 -8.27
CA SER A 139 -11.28 -5.52 -9.40
C SER A 139 -9.92 -6.16 -9.15
N ASN A 140 -9.37 -6.72 -10.23
CA ASN A 140 -7.98 -7.18 -10.33
C ASN A 140 -7.13 -6.22 -11.19
N ASP A 141 -7.72 -5.18 -11.74
CA ASP A 141 -7.03 -4.20 -12.57
C ASP A 141 -6.17 -3.29 -11.70
N GLY A 142 -4.84 -3.38 -11.87
CA GLY A 142 -3.87 -2.61 -11.11
C GLY A 142 -3.96 -1.10 -11.38
N PHE A 143 -4.34 -0.69 -12.61
CA PHE A 143 -4.52 0.74 -12.94
C PHE A 143 -5.74 1.32 -12.23
N TYR A 144 -6.87 0.61 -12.26
CA TYR A 144 -8.06 1.02 -11.53
C TYR A 144 -7.81 1.12 -10.01
N ILE A 145 -7.08 0.13 -9.43
CA ILE A 145 -6.75 0.14 -8.00
C ILE A 145 -5.83 1.31 -7.65
N ALA A 146 -4.84 1.61 -8.51
CA ALA A 146 -3.95 2.74 -8.31
C ALA A 146 -4.69 4.09 -8.41
N GLU A 147 -5.62 4.23 -9.34
CA GLU A 147 -6.47 5.42 -9.48
C GLU A 147 -7.36 5.61 -8.23
N GLU A 148 -7.95 4.54 -7.70
CA GLU A 148 -8.75 4.59 -6.47
C GLU A 148 -7.89 4.89 -5.23
N ASP A 149 -6.67 4.35 -5.14
CA ASP A 149 -5.73 4.67 -4.06
C ASP A 149 -5.37 6.16 -4.09
N LEU A 150 -5.08 6.69 -5.28
CA LEU A 150 -4.79 8.10 -5.50
C LEU A 150 -5.97 9.00 -5.13
N ARG A 151 -7.17 8.65 -5.57
CA ARG A 151 -8.39 9.39 -5.27
C ARG A 151 -8.66 9.50 -3.76
N ARG A 152 -8.34 8.44 -3.00
CA ARG A 152 -8.54 8.39 -1.54
C ARG A 152 -7.47 9.16 -0.76
N ARG A 153 -6.20 9.07 -1.17
CA ARG A 153 -5.09 9.80 -0.53
C ARG A 153 -5.15 11.30 -0.77
N GLY A 154 -5.80 11.70 -1.85
CA GLY A 154 -5.85 13.09 -2.28
C GLY A 154 -4.53 13.57 -2.91
N PRO A 155 -4.58 14.76 -3.54
CA PRO A 155 -3.48 15.29 -4.34
C PRO A 155 -2.23 15.72 -3.55
N GLY A 156 -2.34 15.90 -2.25
CA GLY A 156 -1.25 16.43 -1.41
C GLY A 156 0.01 15.56 -1.37
N GLU A 157 -0.14 14.24 -1.37
CA GLU A 157 0.99 13.29 -1.36
C GLU A 157 1.75 13.25 -2.70
N LEU A 158 1.05 13.43 -3.83
CA LEU A 158 1.64 13.48 -5.16
C LEU A 158 2.57 14.68 -5.37
N LEU A 159 2.30 15.77 -4.70
CA LEU A 159 3.05 17.02 -4.83
C LEU A 159 4.25 17.10 -3.87
N GLY A 160 4.50 16.06 -3.06
CA GLY A 160 5.62 16.06 -2.09
C GLY A 160 5.43 17.10 -0.97
N MET A 161 4.24 17.66 -0.83
CA MET A 161 3.94 18.64 0.20
C MET A 161 3.60 17.93 1.50
N LYS A 162 4.54 17.87 2.41
CA LYS A 162 4.33 17.39 3.77
C LYS A 162 3.29 18.26 4.48
N GLN A 163 2.18 17.62 4.84
CA GLN A 163 1.29 17.89 5.98
C GLN A 163 1.23 19.33 6.51
N SER A 164 0.71 20.27 5.74
CA SER A 164 0.12 21.46 6.35
C SER A 164 -1.01 22.00 5.46
N GLY A 165 -2.23 21.53 5.73
CA GLY A 165 -3.44 22.00 5.09
C GLY A 165 -3.80 21.23 3.81
N SER A 166 -5.08 20.84 3.70
CA SER A 166 -5.63 20.28 2.47
C SER A 166 -5.60 21.35 1.37
N ILE A 167 -4.74 21.18 0.37
CA ILE A 167 -4.83 21.98 -0.84
C ILE A 167 -6.04 21.46 -1.61
N SER A 168 -7.18 22.09 -1.42
CA SER A 168 -8.33 21.87 -2.28
C SER A 168 -8.20 22.80 -3.48
N PHE A 169 -7.94 22.24 -4.64
CA PHE A 169 -8.10 22.98 -5.88
C PHE A 169 -9.60 23.17 -6.13
N ASN A 170 -10.08 24.40 -6.10
CA ASN A 170 -11.52 24.70 -6.24
C ASN A 170 -12.10 24.30 -7.61
N TYR A 171 -11.25 24.06 -8.62
CA TYR A 171 -11.66 23.90 -10.01
C TYR A 171 -11.00 22.70 -10.73
N VAL A 172 -10.09 21.96 -10.09
CA VAL A 172 -9.32 20.88 -10.72
C VAL A 172 -9.47 19.61 -9.90
N ASN A 173 -9.92 18.54 -10.55
CA ASN A 173 -9.88 17.19 -10.00
C ASN A 173 -8.62 16.49 -10.50
N LEU A 174 -7.58 16.41 -9.67
CA LEU A 174 -6.28 15.88 -10.07
C LEU A 174 -6.31 14.42 -10.57
N VAL A 175 -7.36 13.66 -10.26
CA VAL A 175 -7.52 12.29 -10.76
C VAL A 175 -8.05 12.31 -12.21
N HIS A 176 -9.08 13.10 -12.47
CA HIS A 176 -9.66 13.19 -13.81
C HIS A 176 -8.89 14.11 -14.75
N ASP A 177 -8.27 15.15 -14.20
CA ASP A 177 -7.58 16.18 -14.96
C ASP A 177 -6.05 16.05 -14.93
N PHE A 178 -5.53 14.87 -14.62
CA PHE A 178 -4.08 14.64 -14.43
C PHE A 178 -3.23 15.08 -15.64
N LYS A 179 -3.68 14.79 -16.85
CA LYS A 179 -2.98 15.24 -18.08
C LYS A 179 -2.98 16.77 -18.21
N MET A 180 -4.08 17.41 -17.83
CA MET A 180 -4.16 18.87 -17.83
C MET A 180 -3.23 19.48 -16.77
N PHE A 181 -3.15 18.83 -15.61
CA PHE A 181 -2.21 19.21 -14.55
C PHE A 181 -0.74 19.07 -15.00
N GLU A 182 -0.38 17.97 -15.68
CA GLU A 182 0.98 17.80 -16.24
C GLU A 182 1.31 18.89 -17.24
N CYS A 183 0.41 19.19 -18.19
CA CYS A 183 0.60 20.29 -19.13
C CYS A 183 0.77 21.63 -18.41
N ALA A 184 -0.11 21.95 -17.46
CA ALA A 184 -0.03 23.20 -16.72
C ALA A 184 1.27 23.34 -15.90
N ARG A 185 1.76 22.22 -15.32
CA ARG A 185 3.04 22.18 -14.61
C ARG A 185 4.21 22.45 -15.55
N ASP A 186 4.18 21.86 -16.73
CA ASP A 186 5.28 21.98 -17.70
C ASP A 186 5.27 23.38 -18.34
N ASP A 187 4.09 23.95 -18.63
CA ASP A 187 3.92 25.34 -19.04
C ASP A 187 4.43 26.31 -17.96
N ALA A 188 4.10 26.08 -16.69
CA ALA A 188 4.58 26.89 -15.58
C ALA A 188 6.13 26.85 -15.46
N LYS A 189 6.75 25.68 -15.66
CA LYS A 189 8.22 25.55 -15.67
C LYS A 189 8.83 26.34 -16.83
N GLU A 190 8.24 26.30 -18.00
CA GLU A 190 8.70 27.06 -19.17
C GLU A 190 8.64 28.57 -18.90
N ILE A 191 7.51 29.05 -18.37
CA ILE A 191 7.29 30.46 -17.99
C ILE A 191 8.35 30.89 -16.95
N LEU A 192 8.57 30.09 -15.89
CA LEU A 192 9.56 30.38 -14.86
C LEU A 192 10.99 30.37 -15.36
N SER A 193 11.29 29.56 -16.38
CA SER A 193 12.61 29.50 -17.00
C SER A 193 12.92 30.66 -17.94
N ASN A 194 11.86 31.26 -18.54
CA ASN A 194 11.96 32.33 -19.53
C ASN A 194 10.98 33.48 -19.22
N PRO A 195 11.10 34.12 -18.06
CA PRO A 195 10.09 35.09 -17.58
C PRO A 195 9.92 36.28 -18.56
N ASN A 196 10.98 36.73 -19.21
CA ASN A 196 10.96 37.87 -20.13
C ASN A 196 10.09 37.66 -21.39
N ASP A 197 9.89 36.39 -21.80
CA ASP A 197 9.06 36.07 -22.95
C ASP A 197 7.56 36.18 -22.64
N TYR A 198 7.21 36.24 -21.36
CA TYR A 198 5.83 36.23 -20.86
C TYR A 198 5.44 37.51 -20.09
N ASP A 199 6.30 38.52 -20.05
CA ASP A 199 6.07 39.78 -19.30
C ASP A 199 4.79 40.52 -19.67
N ASN A 200 4.28 40.32 -20.89
CA ASN A 200 3.08 40.94 -21.38
C ASN A 200 1.78 40.18 -21.04
N TYR A 201 1.88 39.02 -20.41
CA TYR A 201 0.73 38.20 -20.06
C TYR A 201 0.21 38.60 -18.66
N GLU A 202 -0.96 39.20 -18.58
CA GLU A 202 -1.57 39.67 -17.31
C GLU A 202 -1.72 38.52 -16.28
N ILE A 203 -2.02 37.30 -16.76
CA ILE A 203 -2.21 36.10 -15.90
C ILE A 203 -0.90 35.69 -15.25
N VAL A 204 0.21 35.78 -15.98
CA VAL A 204 1.57 35.45 -15.47
C VAL A 204 1.98 36.46 -14.42
N ASN A 205 1.77 37.74 -14.67
CA ASN A 205 2.06 38.81 -13.71
C ASN A 205 1.23 38.71 -12.44
N ARG A 206 -0.02 38.24 -12.53
CA ARG A 206 -0.84 37.97 -11.34
C ARG A 206 -0.29 36.77 -10.53
N ALA A 207 0.15 35.71 -11.21
CA ALA A 207 0.72 34.54 -10.55
C ALA A 207 2.02 34.89 -9.81
N TYR A 208 2.94 35.66 -10.42
CA TYR A 208 4.15 36.14 -9.76
C TYR A 208 3.85 36.97 -8.50
N LYS A 209 2.90 37.90 -8.58
CA LYS A 209 2.48 38.72 -7.43
C LYS A 209 1.86 37.90 -6.29
N SER A 210 1.26 36.74 -6.62
CA SER A 210 0.73 35.84 -5.60
C SER A 210 1.85 35.06 -4.90
N LEU A 211 2.87 34.60 -5.64
CA LEU A 211 4.03 33.89 -5.12
C LEU A 211 4.88 34.80 -4.21
N GLU A 212 5.13 36.05 -4.63
CA GLU A 212 5.86 37.04 -3.79
C GLU A 212 5.19 37.28 -2.42
N LYS A 213 3.84 37.24 -2.37
CA LYS A 213 3.12 37.41 -1.10
C LYS A 213 3.20 36.17 -0.19
N GLU A 214 3.33 34.95 -0.76
CA GLU A 214 3.50 33.72 0.01
C GLU A 214 4.92 33.58 0.57
N ASP A 215 5.94 34.00 -0.18
CA ASP A 215 7.33 34.01 0.29
C ASP A 215 7.54 34.99 1.45
N ASP A 216 6.88 36.15 1.43
CA ASP A 216 6.87 37.09 2.56
C ASP A 216 6.21 36.48 3.81
N PHE A 217 5.24 35.62 3.67
CA PHE A 217 4.57 34.94 4.78
C PHE A 217 5.43 33.83 5.38
N ASN A 218 6.17 33.08 4.55
CA ASN A 218 7.06 32.01 4.99
C ASN A 218 8.39 32.54 5.60
N ALA A 219 8.77 33.79 5.29
CA ALA A 219 9.93 34.45 5.89
C ALA A 219 9.66 35.03 7.30
N LEU A 220 8.39 35.08 7.71
CA LEU A 220 7.92 35.59 9.01
C LEU A 220 7.49 34.48 10.00
N ALA A 221 7.56 33.18 9.61
CA ALA A 221 7.26 31.99 10.44
C ALA A 221 8.54 31.24 10.80
#